data_1be12916ea000e43fff278d989c7b248
#
_entry.id   1be12916ea000e43fff278d989c7b248
#
_cell.length_a   1.000
_cell.length_b   1.000
_cell.length_c   1.000
_cell.angle_alpha   90.00
_cell.angle_beta   90.00
_cell.angle_gamma   90.00
#
_symmetry.space_group_name_H-M   'P 1'
#
loop_
_entity.id
_entity.type
_entity.pdbx_description
1 polymer ?
#
loop_
_entity_poly.entity_id
_entity_poly.type
_entity_poly.pdbx_seq_one_letter_code
_entity_poly.pdbx_strand_id
1 'polypeptide(L)'
;KFLDYFMSGKLPKPGIISLSPMLTRKGKLYGDLTVACMDDNEFMIFGSGAAQEMHRRWFESHIGKFNLEYKNRSDDFHGLAISGPKSREVLQKVVRDNVSNEKFKFRDSRRMYVAGVPAIVNRISFTGELGYEIYVAPHYQIKLYEELTEAGKEFNIKPFGLRALMSMRLEKNWGAWT
;
A
#
# COMPACT_ATOMS: atom_id res chain seq x y z
N LYS A 1 16.28 -10.46 7.99
CA LYS A 1 16.68 -10.48 9.43
C LYS A 1 16.07 -9.30 10.22
N PHE A 2 16.25 -8.03 9.78
CA PHE A 2 15.71 -6.88 10.52
C PHE A 2 14.18 -6.91 10.63
N LEU A 3 13.48 -7.01 9.50
CA LEU A 3 12.02 -7.08 9.49
C LEU A 3 11.48 -8.35 10.18
N ASP A 4 12.15 -9.48 10.04
CA ASP A 4 11.84 -10.71 10.76
C ASP A 4 11.90 -10.56 12.28
N TYR A 5 12.72 -9.63 12.76
CA TYR A 5 12.85 -9.39 14.21
C TYR A 5 11.62 -8.67 14.80
N PHE A 6 10.91 -7.88 14.00
CA PHE A 6 9.77 -7.08 14.46
C PHE A 6 8.42 -7.60 13.99
N MET A 7 8.38 -8.15 12.78
CA MET A 7 7.13 -8.57 12.15
C MET A 7 6.72 -9.93 12.67
N SER A 8 5.45 -10.08 13.04
CA SER A 8 4.91 -11.34 13.53
C SER A 8 4.57 -12.34 12.43
N GLY A 9 4.52 -11.89 11.17
CA GLY A 9 4.20 -12.70 10.01
C GLY A 9 5.43 -13.06 9.18
N LYS A 10 5.27 -14.00 8.24
CA LYS A 10 6.31 -14.28 7.24
C LYS A 10 6.49 -13.08 6.33
N LEU A 11 7.74 -12.70 6.07
CA LEU A 11 8.05 -11.67 5.08
C LEU A 11 7.58 -12.10 3.68
N PRO A 12 7.06 -11.16 2.89
CA PRO A 12 6.65 -11.44 1.53
C PRO A 12 7.86 -11.75 0.63
N LYS A 13 7.61 -12.51 -0.43
CA LYS A 13 8.57 -12.74 -1.52
C LYS A 13 8.59 -11.54 -2.48
N PRO A 14 9.63 -11.39 -3.33
CA PRO A 14 9.66 -10.35 -4.35
C PRO A 14 8.37 -10.25 -5.16
N GLY A 15 7.90 -9.03 -5.35
CA GLY A 15 6.64 -8.73 -6.04
C GLY A 15 5.37 -8.94 -5.23
N ILE A 16 5.48 -9.29 -3.94
CA ILE A 16 4.34 -9.55 -3.06
C ILE A 16 4.30 -8.53 -1.92
N ILE A 17 3.09 -8.15 -1.53
CA ILE A 17 2.82 -7.31 -0.36
C ILE A 17 2.07 -8.12 0.72
N SER A 18 2.32 -7.84 1.98
CA SER A 18 1.71 -8.52 3.12
C SER A 18 1.41 -7.56 4.25
N LEU A 19 0.25 -7.73 4.87
CA LEU A 19 -0.01 -7.11 6.17
C LEU A 19 0.90 -7.78 7.21
N SER A 20 1.60 -6.98 7.97
CA SER A 20 2.63 -7.44 8.90
C SER A 20 2.53 -6.66 10.22
N PRO A 21 1.77 -7.18 11.19
CA PRO A 21 1.70 -6.58 12.52
C PRO A 21 3.08 -6.54 13.17
N MET A 22 3.42 -5.38 13.73
CA MET A 22 4.64 -5.17 14.48
C MET A 22 4.35 -5.26 15.98
N LEU A 23 5.12 -6.05 16.70
CA LEU A 23 4.89 -6.34 18.11
C LEU A 23 6.01 -5.78 19.00
N THR A 24 5.64 -5.37 20.20
CA THR A 24 6.59 -5.14 21.28
C THR A 24 7.10 -6.47 21.83
N ARG A 25 8.18 -6.45 22.63
CA ARG A 25 8.70 -7.62 23.35
C ARG A 25 7.68 -8.30 24.28
N LYS A 26 6.64 -7.56 24.69
CA LYS A 26 5.54 -8.08 25.54
C LYS A 26 4.38 -8.63 24.69
N GLY A 27 4.54 -8.77 23.36
CA GLY A 27 3.50 -9.25 22.46
C GLY A 27 2.35 -8.29 22.22
N LYS A 28 2.51 -6.99 22.55
CA LYS A 28 1.50 -5.97 22.27
C LYS A 28 1.68 -5.42 20.85
N LEU A 29 0.58 -5.19 20.17
CA LEU A 29 0.58 -4.56 18.85
C LEU A 29 1.16 -3.14 18.95
N TYR A 30 2.20 -2.87 18.16
CA TYR A 30 2.88 -1.59 18.09
C TYR A 30 2.65 -0.87 16.76
N GLY A 31 2.31 -1.61 15.73
CA GLY A 31 1.98 -1.08 14.42
C GLY A 31 1.33 -2.13 13.54
N ASP A 32 0.47 -1.68 12.67
CA ASP A 32 -0.19 -2.46 11.64
C ASP A 32 0.37 -1.99 10.29
N LEU A 33 1.40 -2.68 9.84
CA LEU A 33 2.19 -2.25 8.69
C LEU A 33 1.92 -3.16 7.49
N THR A 34 1.96 -2.57 6.33
CA THR A 34 1.96 -3.31 5.06
C THR A 34 3.38 -3.33 4.52
N VAL A 35 3.92 -4.51 4.26
CA VAL A 35 5.29 -4.69 3.77
C VAL A 35 5.27 -5.25 2.37
N ALA A 36 5.81 -4.52 1.41
CA ALA A 36 6.05 -4.98 0.04
C ALA A 36 7.52 -5.37 -0.11
N CYS A 37 7.77 -6.56 -0.65
CA CYS A 37 9.09 -6.96 -1.11
C CYS A 37 9.26 -6.52 -2.57
N MET A 38 10.03 -5.46 -2.77
CA MET A 38 10.21 -4.86 -4.09
C MET A 38 11.25 -5.57 -4.92
N ASP A 39 12.24 -6.19 -4.25
CA ASP A 39 13.31 -7.01 -4.82
C ASP A 39 13.88 -7.90 -3.71
N ASP A 40 14.82 -8.79 -3.99
CA ASP A 40 15.40 -9.76 -3.04
C ASP A 40 15.92 -9.10 -1.75
N ASN A 41 16.40 -7.87 -1.83
CA ASN A 41 16.95 -7.12 -0.70
C ASN A 41 16.29 -5.75 -0.48
N GLU A 42 15.20 -5.45 -1.19
CA GLU A 42 14.48 -4.17 -1.07
C GLU A 42 13.07 -4.39 -0.56
N PHE A 43 12.77 -3.76 0.56
CA PHE A 43 11.44 -3.76 1.16
C PHE A 43 10.90 -2.34 1.27
N MET A 44 9.64 -2.16 0.94
CA MET A 44 8.91 -0.92 1.17
C MET A 44 7.84 -1.15 2.22
N ILE A 45 7.80 -0.28 3.22
CA ILE A 45 6.88 -0.37 4.35
C ILE A 45 5.89 0.77 4.26
N PHE A 46 4.61 0.44 4.30
CA PHE A 46 3.52 1.40 4.34
C PHE A 46 2.87 1.33 5.73
N GLY A 47 2.69 2.47 6.35
CA GLY A 47 2.12 2.61 7.67
C GLY A 47 1.17 3.78 7.78
N SER A 48 0.54 3.93 8.93
CA SER A 48 -0.32 5.08 9.23
C SER A 48 0.49 6.37 9.32
N GLY A 49 0.06 7.42 8.62
CA GLY A 49 0.66 8.75 8.72
C GLY A 49 0.63 9.31 10.14
N ALA A 50 -0.41 9.03 10.92
CA ALA A 50 -0.51 9.45 12.33
C ALA A 50 0.55 8.80 13.23
N ALA A 51 0.99 7.59 12.89
CA ALA A 51 2.00 6.85 13.66
C ALA A 51 3.41 6.92 13.04
N GLN A 52 3.61 7.68 11.97
CA GLN A 52 4.84 7.74 11.20
C GLN A 52 6.08 7.97 12.07
N GLU A 53 6.07 9.01 12.90
CA GLU A 53 7.21 9.36 13.75
C GLU A 53 7.48 8.31 14.83
N MET A 54 6.43 7.70 15.36
CA MET A 54 6.56 6.62 16.34
C MET A 54 7.24 5.40 15.72
N HIS A 55 6.81 5.00 14.51
CA HIS A 55 7.40 3.88 13.78
C HIS A 55 8.84 4.18 13.35
N ARG A 56 9.12 5.42 12.87
CA ARG A 56 10.48 5.85 12.50
C ARG A 56 11.44 5.69 13.66
N ARG A 57 11.11 6.25 14.84
CA ARG A 57 11.93 6.16 16.06
C ARG A 57 12.15 4.71 16.49
N TRP A 58 11.12 3.89 16.36
CA TRP A 58 11.22 2.46 16.68
C TRP A 58 12.22 1.76 15.76
N PHE A 59 12.14 1.96 14.47
CA PHE A 59 13.09 1.38 13.51
C PHE A 59 14.51 1.87 13.80
N GLU A 60 14.71 3.18 13.87
CA GLU A 60 16.03 3.79 14.09
C GLU A 60 16.70 3.30 15.37
N SER A 61 15.95 3.07 16.44
CA SER A 61 16.49 2.56 17.70
C SER A 61 17.03 1.12 17.62
N HIS A 62 16.72 0.40 16.56
CA HIS A 62 17.11 -1.01 16.41
C HIS A 62 18.01 -1.29 15.21
N ILE A 63 18.17 -0.34 14.29
CA ILE A 63 18.95 -0.50 13.04
C ILE A 63 20.41 -0.86 13.31
N GLY A 64 21.05 -0.25 14.31
CA GLY A 64 22.47 -0.42 14.57
C GLY A 64 22.96 -1.84 14.83
N LYS A 65 22.05 -2.81 14.92
CA LYS A 65 22.37 -4.23 15.06
C LYS A 65 22.37 -5.00 13.73
N PHE A 66 22.01 -4.33 12.65
CA PHE A 66 21.80 -4.97 11.36
C PHE A 66 22.54 -4.21 10.25
N ASN A 67 23.10 -4.95 9.31
CA ASN A 67 23.69 -4.37 8.10
C ASN A 67 22.56 -4.08 7.09
N LEU A 68 22.01 -2.87 7.12
CA LEU A 68 20.97 -2.41 6.20
C LEU A 68 21.02 -0.88 6.04
N GLU A 69 20.47 -0.40 4.96
CA GLU A 69 20.15 1.01 4.74
C GLU A 69 18.65 1.23 5.02
N TYR A 70 18.33 2.24 5.83
CA TYR A 70 16.96 2.66 6.11
C TYR A 70 16.75 4.08 5.59
N LYS A 71 15.67 4.26 4.84
CA LYS A 71 15.26 5.59 4.33
C LYS A 71 13.79 5.83 4.67
N ASN A 72 13.52 6.92 5.36
CA ASN A 72 12.15 7.44 5.42
C ASN A 72 11.82 8.11 4.08
N ARG A 73 10.79 7.63 3.41
CA ARG A 73 10.33 8.11 2.10
C ARG A 73 8.88 8.62 2.13
N SER A 74 8.40 8.99 3.30
CA SER A 74 7.01 9.41 3.48
C SER A 74 6.63 10.63 2.64
N ASP A 75 7.59 11.53 2.39
CA ASP A 75 7.37 12.72 1.57
C ASP A 75 7.65 12.49 0.07
N ASP A 76 8.19 11.32 -0.29
CA ASP A 76 8.51 10.99 -1.69
C ASP A 76 7.31 10.46 -2.47
N PHE A 77 6.26 10.02 -1.77
CA PHE A 77 5.10 9.38 -2.38
C PHE A 77 3.78 9.91 -1.85
N HIS A 78 2.86 10.16 -2.77
CA HIS A 78 1.44 10.32 -2.47
C HIS A 78 0.65 9.12 -2.99
N GLY A 79 -0.28 8.61 -2.18
CA GLY A 79 -1.10 7.46 -2.51
C GLY A 79 -2.53 7.84 -2.88
N LEU A 80 -3.07 7.22 -3.93
CA LEU A 80 -4.49 7.17 -4.22
C LEU A 80 -4.96 5.73 -4.19
N ALA A 81 -6.16 5.49 -3.64
CA ALA A 81 -6.78 4.17 -3.64
C ALA A 81 -8.03 4.17 -4.52
N ILE A 82 -8.17 3.15 -5.36
CA ILE A 82 -9.41 2.84 -6.05
C ILE A 82 -9.95 1.52 -5.51
N SER A 83 -11.24 1.49 -5.17
CA SER A 83 -11.88 0.32 -4.57
C SER A 83 -13.26 0.10 -5.16
N GLY A 84 -13.67 -1.16 -5.23
CA GLY A 84 -14.97 -1.59 -5.71
C GLY A 84 -14.87 -2.56 -6.88
N PRO A 85 -16.00 -3.20 -7.27
CA PRO A 85 -16.00 -4.29 -8.25
C PRO A 85 -15.49 -3.88 -9.63
N LYS A 86 -15.54 -2.59 -9.98
CA LYS A 86 -15.07 -2.02 -11.26
C LYS A 86 -13.67 -1.39 -11.21
N SER A 87 -12.99 -1.47 -10.08
CA SER A 87 -11.66 -0.85 -9.91
C SER A 87 -10.61 -1.41 -10.89
N ARG A 88 -10.71 -2.68 -11.28
CA ARG A 88 -9.82 -3.27 -12.28
C ARG A 88 -10.03 -2.68 -13.67
N GLU A 89 -11.27 -2.53 -14.08
CA GLU A 89 -11.62 -1.95 -15.37
C GLU A 89 -11.14 -0.49 -15.45
N VAL A 90 -11.28 0.26 -14.36
CA VAL A 90 -10.74 1.61 -14.26
C VAL A 90 -9.21 1.60 -14.40
N LEU A 91 -8.52 0.76 -13.62
CA LEU A 91 -7.06 0.66 -13.68
C LEU A 91 -6.59 0.26 -15.09
N GLN A 92 -7.24 -0.74 -15.71
CA GLN A 92 -6.84 -1.22 -17.04
C GLN A 92 -6.89 -0.14 -18.12
N LYS A 93 -7.73 0.87 -17.98
CA LYS A 93 -7.80 1.99 -18.93
C LYS A 93 -6.59 2.92 -18.88
N VAL A 94 -5.93 3.00 -17.73
CA VAL A 94 -4.82 3.92 -17.49
C VAL A 94 -3.45 3.23 -17.43
N VAL A 95 -3.40 1.91 -17.63
CA VAL A 95 -2.16 1.12 -17.69
C VAL A 95 -2.05 0.35 -19.01
N ARG A 96 -0.81 0.11 -19.46
CA ARG A 96 -0.53 -0.76 -20.60
C ARG A 96 -0.42 -2.22 -20.20
N ASP A 97 -0.03 -2.47 -18.95
CA ASP A 97 0.13 -3.80 -18.40
C ASP A 97 -1.22 -4.51 -18.28
N ASN A 98 -1.21 -5.82 -18.48
CA ASN A 98 -2.41 -6.63 -18.23
C ASN A 98 -2.61 -6.78 -16.71
N VAL A 99 -3.70 -6.20 -16.21
CA VAL A 99 -4.08 -6.25 -14.79
C VAL A 99 -5.22 -7.23 -14.51
N SER A 100 -5.42 -8.22 -15.41
CA SER A 100 -6.36 -9.31 -15.16
C SER A 100 -6.04 -10.06 -13.87
N ASN A 101 -6.99 -10.83 -13.38
CA ASN A 101 -6.83 -11.57 -12.13
C ASN A 101 -5.66 -12.57 -12.16
N GLU A 102 -5.39 -13.14 -13.33
CA GLU A 102 -4.32 -14.11 -13.58
C GLU A 102 -2.94 -13.45 -13.64
N LYS A 103 -2.88 -12.22 -14.16
CA LYS A 103 -1.62 -11.50 -14.41
C LYS A 103 -1.23 -10.56 -13.27
N PHE A 104 -2.20 -10.01 -12.56
CA PHE A 104 -1.97 -9.15 -11.38
C PHE A 104 -2.81 -9.69 -10.23
N LYS A 105 -2.21 -10.60 -9.47
CA LYS A 105 -2.90 -11.39 -8.43
C LYS A 105 -3.10 -10.58 -7.15
N PHE A 106 -4.02 -11.03 -6.31
CA PHE A 106 -4.19 -10.49 -4.96
C PHE A 106 -2.86 -10.50 -4.20
N ARG A 107 -2.51 -9.39 -3.59
CA ARG A 107 -1.23 -9.13 -2.91
C ARG A 107 -0.03 -8.96 -3.84
N ASP A 108 -0.19 -8.84 -5.15
CA ASP A 108 0.91 -8.38 -5.99
C ASP A 108 1.23 -6.90 -5.71
N SER A 109 2.51 -6.58 -5.72
CA SER A 109 3.06 -5.23 -5.66
C SER A 109 4.01 -5.03 -6.84
N ARG A 110 3.80 -3.98 -7.64
CA ARG A 110 4.59 -3.77 -8.87
C ARG A 110 4.93 -2.31 -9.10
N ARG A 111 6.11 -2.07 -9.63
CA ARG A 111 6.43 -0.82 -10.32
C ARG A 111 5.86 -0.89 -11.74
N MET A 112 5.04 0.07 -12.12
CA MET A 112 4.46 0.17 -13.46
C MET A 112 4.14 1.62 -13.80
N TYR A 113 3.77 1.88 -15.06
CA TYR A 113 3.30 3.20 -15.47
C TYR A 113 1.77 3.25 -15.39
N VAL A 114 1.23 4.22 -14.64
CA VAL A 114 -0.21 4.51 -14.54
C VAL A 114 -0.45 5.89 -15.12
N ALA A 115 -1.30 6.02 -16.13
CA ALA A 115 -1.51 7.29 -16.86
C ALA A 115 -0.21 7.94 -17.36
N GLY A 116 0.78 7.10 -17.74
CA GLY A 116 2.08 7.54 -18.21
C GLY A 116 3.04 8.03 -17.13
N VAL A 117 2.70 7.93 -15.83
CA VAL A 117 3.59 8.29 -14.72
C VAL A 117 4.11 7.04 -13.99
N PRO A 118 5.37 7.06 -13.52
CA PRO A 118 5.92 5.97 -12.73
C PRO A 118 5.16 5.82 -11.41
N ALA A 119 4.71 4.60 -11.11
CA ALA A 119 3.94 4.31 -9.91
C ALA A 119 4.36 2.99 -9.27
N ILE A 120 4.10 2.85 -7.98
CA ILE A 120 4.05 1.57 -7.28
C ILE A 120 2.56 1.25 -7.11
N VAL A 121 2.14 0.08 -7.58
CA VAL A 121 0.75 -0.36 -7.50
C VAL A 121 0.67 -1.63 -6.68
N ASN A 122 -0.10 -1.57 -5.60
CA ASN A 122 -0.36 -2.67 -4.70
C ASN A 122 -1.80 -3.17 -4.92
N ARG A 123 -1.97 -4.45 -5.22
CA ARG A 123 -3.31 -5.03 -5.31
C ARG A 123 -3.81 -5.46 -3.93
N ILE A 124 -4.16 -4.47 -3.15
CA ILE A 124 -4.82 -4.59 -1.84
C ILE A 124 -5.85 -3.47 -1.69
N SER A 125 -6.71 -3.58 -0.70
CA SER A 125 -7.71 -2.56 -0.40
C SER A 125 -8.06 -2.59 1.08
N PHE A 126 -8.13 -1.41 1.68
CA PHE A 126 -8.56 -1.25 3.06
C PHE A 126 -10.05 -1.51 3.25
N THR A 127 -10.85 -1.39 2.19
CA THR A 127 -12.30 -1.66 2.23
C THR A 127 -12.64 -3.15 2.20
N GLY A 128 -11.67 -4.03 1.89
CA GLY A 128 -11.92 -5.45 1.66
C GLY A 128 -12.58 -5.78 0.32
N GLU A 129 -12.91 -4.76 -0.50
CA GLU A 129 -13.34 -4.93 -1.89
C GLU A 129 -12.13 -5.13 -2.81
N LEU A 130 -12.38 -5.50 -4.09
CA LEU A 130 -11.35 -5.40 -5.11
C LEU A 130 -10.82 -3.97 -5.15
N GLY A 131 -9.51 -3.80 -5.10
CA GLY A 131 -8.94 -2.47 -5.10
C GLY A 131 -7.44 -2.48 -5.30
N TYR A 132 -6.93 -1.26 -5.51
CA TYR A 132 -5.53 -0.99 -5.75
C TYR A 132 -5.13 0.28 -5.01
N GLU A 133 -3.97 0.24 -4.39
CA GLU A 133 -3.29 1.42 -3.86
C GLU A 133 -2.19 1.82 -4.84
N ILE A 134 -2.20 3.06 -5.28
CA ILE A 134 -1.33 3.57 -6.33
C ILE A 134 -0.50 4.71 -5.74
N TYR A 135 0.81 4.55 -5.68
CA TYR A 135 1.75 5.50 -5.10
C TYR A 135 2.60 6.14 -6.20
N VAL A 136 2.61 7.45 -6.25
CA VAL A 136 3.35 8.27 -7.22
C VAL A 136 4.14 9.36 -6.52
N ALA A 137 5.15 9.93 -7.19
CA ALA A 137 5.81 11.12 -6.68
C ALA A 137 4.80 12.29 -6.56
N PRO A 138 4.94 13.18 -5.55
CA PRO A 138 3.93 14.20 -5.20
C PRO A 138 3.46 15.05 -6.38
N HIS A 139 4.37 15.45 -7.26
CA HIS A 139 4.05 16.29 -8.43
C HIS A 139 3.17 15.61 -9.50
N TYR A 140 2.97 14.29 -9.41
CA TYR A 140 2.07 13.53 -10.29
C TYR A 140 0.68 13.27 -9.70
N GLN A 141 0.44 13.63 -8.42
CA GLN A 141 -0.79 13.27 -7.73
C GLN A 141 -2.04 13.82 -8.42
N ILE A 142 -2.03 15.10 -8.82
CA ILE A 142 -3.18 15.73 -9.48
C ILE A 142 -3.47 15.03 -10.80
N LYS A 143 -2.45 14.84 -11.64
CA LYS A 143 -2.59 14.13 -12.91
C LYS A 143 -3.17 12.73 -12.71
N LEU A 144 -2.64 11.96 -11.76
CA LEU A 144 -3.15 10.63 -11.49
C LEU A 144 -4.62 10.64 -11.07
N TYR A 145 -5.02 11.59 -10.22
CA TYR A 145 -6.40 11.74 -9.77
C TYR A 145 -7.34 12.05 -10.94
N GLU A 146 -6.98 12.99 -11.80
CA GLU A 146 -7.76 13.39 -12.97
C GLU A 146 -7.94 12.23 -13.95
N GLU A 147 -6.86 11.52 -14.28
CA GLU A 147 -6.87 10.40 -15.21
C GLU A 147 -7.70 9.20 -14.67
N LEU A 148 -7.57 8.88 -13.38
CA LEU A 148 -8.40 7.85 -12.76
C LEU A 148 -9.87 8.25 -12.71
N THR A 149 -10.17 9.52 -12.44
CA THR A 149 -11.53 10.04 -12.42
C THR A 149 -12.15 9.99 -13.80
N GLU A 150 -11.42 10.42 -14.83
CA GLU A 150 -11.86 10.36 -16.22
C GLU A 150 -12.12 8.92 -16.68
N ALA A 151 -11.15 8.03 -16.46
CA ALA A 151 -11.27 6.61 -16.79
C ALA A 151 -12.45 5.91 -16.08
N GLY A 152 -12.78 6.39 -14.89
CA GLY A 152 -13.86 5.82 -14.06
C GLY A 152 -15.25 6.38 -14.32
N LYS A 153 -15.41 7.43 -15.14
CA LYS A 153 -16.72 8.09 -15.37
C LYS A 153 -17.80 7.11 -15.83
N GLU A 154 -17.52 6.26 -16.78
CA GLU A 154 -18.48 5.27 -17.27
C GLU A 154 -18.87 4.22 -16.23
N PHE A 155 -18.05 4.02 -15.20
CA PHE A 155 -18.31 3.13 -14.08
C PHE A 155 -18.89 3.86 -12.86
N ASN A 156 -19.24 5.14 -13.02
CA ASN A 156 -19.80 5.97 -11.96
C ASN A 156 -18.85 6.08 -10.74
N ILE A 157 -17.56 6.24 -10.99
CA ILE A 157 -16.55 6.45 -9.92
C ILE A 157 -16.91 7.69 -9.11
N LYS A 158 -16.74 7.59 -7.79
CA LYS A 158 -16.99 8.71 -6.86
C LYS A 158 -15.87 8.79 -5.83
N PRO A 159 -15.43 10.00 -5.49
CA PRO A 159 -14.52 10.17 -4.35
C PRO A 159 -15.24 9.82 -3.05
N PHE A 160 -14.51 9.23 -2.11
CA PHE A 160 -15.00 8.97 -0.75
C PHE A 160 -13.93 9.36 0.27
N GLY A 161 -14.37 9.83 1.42
CA GLY A 161 -13.47 10.28 2.50
C GLY A 161 -13.24 9.21 3.56
N LEU A 162 -12.41 9.56 4.55
CA LEU A 162 -11.97 8.67 5.61
C LEU A 162 -13.13 8.07 6.42
N ARG A 163 -14.21 8.81 6.65
CA ARG A 163 -15.38 8.28 7.39
C ARG A 163 -16.08 7.16 6.63
N ALA A 164 -16.27 7.32 5.33
CA ALA A 164 -16.83 6.27 4.48
C ALA A 164 -15.89 5.06 4.40
N LEU A 165 -14.58 5.29 4.28
CA LEU A 165 -13.56 4.25 4.32
C LEU A 165 -13.67 3.40 5.60
N MET A 166 -13.81 4.05 6.76
CA MET A 166 -13.93 3.36 8.04
C MET A 166 -15.22 2.55 8.16
N SER A 167 -16.34 3.02 7.59
CA SER A 167 -17.59 2.25 7.53
C SER A 167 -17.45 1.02 6.63
N MET A 168 -16.93 1.18 5.43
CA MET A 168 -16.71 0.07 4.50
C MET A 168 -15.78 -1.01 5.07
N ARG A 169 -14.74 -0.61 5.80
CA ARG A 169 -13.87 -1.53 6.53
C ARG A 169 -14.64 -2.39 7.52
N LEU A 170 -15.53 -1.76 8.32
CA LEU A 170 -16.35 -2.49 9.32
C LEU A 170 -17.30 -3.49 8.66
N GLU A 171 -17.89 -3.16 7.51
CA GLU A 171 -18.75 -4.07 6.75
C GLU A 171 -18.03 -5.35 6.33
N LYS A 172 -16.69 -5.29 6.17
CA LYS A 172 -15.83 -6.45 5.86
C LYS A 172 -15.17 -7.07 7.10
N ASN A 173 -15.54 -6.62 8.28
CA ASN A 173 -14.98 -7.09 9.55
C ASN A 173 -13.47 -6.91 9.68
N TRP A 174 -12.92 -5.85 9.09
CA TRP A 174 -11.53 -5.49 9.26
C TRP A 174 -11.28 -4.75 10.58
N GLY A 175 -10.30 -5.22 11.36
CA GLY A 175 -9.72 -4.43 12.43
C GLY A 175 -8.88 -3.27 11.87
N ALA A 176 -8.73 -2.20 12.63
CA ALA A 176 -7.72 -1.19 12.38
C ALA A 176 -6.96 -0.92 13.66
N TRP A 177 -5.66 -0.74 13.55
CA TRP A 177 -4.83 -0.27 14.63
C TRP A 177 -4.78 1.26 14.56
N THR A 178 -5.36 1.92 15.53
CA THR A 178 -5.32 3.38 15.73
C THR A 178 -5.40 3.68 17.20
#